data_09eeffe0743538f829c81ac2e5af6d23
#
_entry.id   09eeffe0743538f829c81ac2e5af6d23
#
_cell.length_a   1.000
_cell.length_b   1.000
_cell.length_c   1.000
_cell.angle_alpha   90.00
_cell.angle_beta   90.00
_cell.angle_gamma   90.00
#
_symmetry.space_group_name_H-M   'P 1'
#
loop_
_entity.id
_entity.type
_entity.pdbx_description
1 polymer ?
#
loop_
_entity_poly.entity_id
_entity_poly.type
_entity_poly.pdbx_seq_one_letter_code
_entity_poly.pdbx_strand_id
1 'polypeptide(L)'
;MSAYAKLGRDSSARKALFRDLATDLIINERIETTVAKAKELRPIVEKMVTLGKRGDLHARRQAAEFIRKEIADEENNKDAVQKLFDDIAPRFEERQGGYTRILKAGPRRGDAAELAIIEFV
;
A
#
# COMPACT_ATOMS: atom_id res chain seq x y z
N MET A 1 -17.74 -15.57 13.29
CA MET A 1 -17.30 -14.26 12.79
C MET A 1 -16.21 -14.42 11.77
N SER A 2 -16.26 -13.62 10.75
CA SER A 2 -15.26 -13.67 9.71
C SER A 2 -13.92 -13.08 10.19
N ALA A 3 -12.85 -13.35 9.47
CA ALA A 3 -11.55 -12.75 9.71
C ALA A 3 -11.60 -11.22 9.73
N TYR A 4 -12.47 -10.67 8.95
CA TYR A 4 -12.79 -9.29 8.88
C TYR A 4 -13.21 -8.72 10.21
N ALA A 5 -14.12 -9.39 10.86
CA ALA A 5 -14.62 -8.94 12.13
C ALA A 5 -13.53 -8.97 13.22
N LYS A 6 -12.50 -9.75 13.05
CA LYS A 6 -11.38 -9.79 13.98
C LYS A 6 -10.64 -8.48 14.08
N LEU A 7 -10.78 -7.63 13.09
CA LEU A 7 -10.17 -6.32 13.11
C LEU A 7 -11.05 -5.28 13.81
N GLY A 8 -12.23 -5.69 14.26
CA GLY A 8 -13.15 -4.83 14.99
C GLY A 8 -13.69 -3.68 14.17
N ARG A 9 -13.72 -3.85 12.85
CA ARG A 9 -14.13 -2.79 11.95
C ARG A 9 -15.17 -3.29 10.96
N ASP A 10 -16.12 -2.41 10.58
CA ASP A 10 -17.05 -2.70 9.51
C ASP A 10 -16.32 -2.56 8.16
N SER A 11 -17.00 -2.88 7.05
CA SER A 11 -16.38 -2.87 5.74
C SER A 11 -15.94 -1.49 5.28
N SER A 12 -16.68 -0.44 5.66
CA SER A 12 -16.33 0.93 5.30
C SER A 12 -15.06 1.39 6.01
N ALA A 13 -15.00 1.16 7.31
CA ALA A 13 -13.84 1.54 8.12
C ALA A 13 -12.61 0.74 7.71
N ARG A 14 -12.80 -0.54 7.40
CA ARG A 14 -11.71 -1.39 6.93
C ARG A 14 -11.15 -0.90 5.60
N LYS A 15 -12.02 -0.57 4.66
CA LYS A 15 -11.60 -0.05 3.36
C LYS A 15 -10.84 1.26 3.53
N ALA A 16 -11.34 2.16 4.39
CA ALA A 16 -10.66 3.42 4.65
C ALA A 16 -9.26 3.20 5.23
N LEU A 17 -9.13 2.25 6.17
CA LEU A 17 -7.82 1.93 6.75
C LEU A 17 -6.83 1.49 5.69
N PHE A 18 -7.22 0.58 4.81
CA PHE A 18 -6.30 0.05 3.80
C PHE A 18 -6.03 1.04 2.68
N ARG A 19 -6.96 1.94 2.40
CA ARG A 19 -6.70 3.05 1.48
C ARG A 19 -5.61 3.96 2.04
N ASP A 20 -5.69 4.27 3.33
CA ASP A 20 -4.69 5.10 4.00
C ASP A 20 -3.33 4.40 4.03
N LEU A 21 -3.30 3.12 4.39
CA LEU A 21 -2.05 2.37 4.46
C LEU A 21 -1.38 2.25 3.09
N ALA A 22 -2.17 1.97 2.05
CA ALA A 22 -1.63 1.87 0.70
C ALA A 22 -1.07 3.21 0.22
N THR A 23 -1.77 4.30 0.50
CA THR A 23 -1.31 5.64 0.15
C THR A 23 -0.01 5.98 0.88
N ASP A 24 0.05 5.68 2.18
CA ASP A 24 1.26 5.91 2.98
C ASP A 24 2.44 5.12 2.46
N LEU A 25 2.22 3.86 2.08
CA LEU A 25 3.28 3.02 1.54
C LEU A 25 3.82 3.59 0.23
N ILE A 26 2.94 4.06 -0.64
CA ILE A 26 3.37 4.67 -1.90
C ILE A 26 4.19 5.94 -1.65
N ILE A 27 3.73 6.78 -0.73
CA ILE A 27 4.40 8.04 -0.44
C ILE A 27 5.76 7.81 0.21
N ASN A 28 5.80 6.96 1.23
CA ASN A 28 7.00 6.76 2.04
C ASN A 28 7.86 5.57 1.59
N GLU A 29 7.34 4.72 0.73
CA GLU A 29 7.97 3.50 0.19
C GLU A 29 8.21 2.40 1.21
N ARG A 30 8.06 2.69 2.48
CA ARG A 30 8.08 1.69 3.56
C ARG A 30 7.27 2.21 4.73
N ILE A 31 6.52 1.33 5.37
CA ILE A 31 5.77 1.69 6.59
C ILE A 31 5.88 0.57 7.59
N GLU A 32 5.71 0.93 8.87
CA GLU A 32 5.62 -0.05 9.95
C GLU A 32 4.14 -0.22 10.33
N THR A 33 3.72 -1.46 10.46
CA THR A 33 2.35 -1.78 10.87
C THR A 33 2.37 -3.16 11.52
N THR A 34 1.22 -3.73 11.83
CA THR A 34 1.17 -5.09 12.36
C THR A 34 1.37 -6.09 11.23
N VAL A 35 1.87 -7.29 11.58
CA VAL A 35 2.05 -8.37 10.59
C VAL A 35 0.74 -8.68 9.88
N ALA A 36 -0.37 -8.74 10.62
CA ALA A 36 -1.67 -9.04 10.02
C ALA A 36 -2.08 -8.01 8.98
N LYS A 37 -1.90 -6.72 9.28
CA LYS A 37 -2.24 -5.66 8.34
C LYS A 37 -1.30 -5.65 7.14
N ALA A 38 -0.02 -5.91 7.37
CA ALA A 38 0.96 -5.96 6.28
C ALA A 38 0.62 -7.07 5.29
N LYS A 39 0.25 -8.24 5.79
CA LYS A 39 -0.13 -9.37 4.94
C LYS A 39 -1.38 -9.08 4.12
N GLU A 40 -2.32 -8.35 4.69
CA GLU A 40 -3.55 -8.00 4.00
C GLU A 40 -3.35 -6.86 3.01
N LEU A 41 -2.46 -5.94 3.35
CA LEU A 41 -2.12 -4.80 2.48
C LEU A 41 -1.35 -5.24 1.23
N ARG A 42 -0.50 -6.26 1.36
CA ARG A 42 0.38 -6.69 0.28
C ARG A 42 -0.32 -6.92 -1.06
N PRO A 43 -1.38 -7.75 -1.15
CA PRO A 43 -2.05 -7.97 -2.43
C PRO A 43 -2.68 -6.69 -2.99
N ILE A 44 -3.12 -5.81 -2.12
CA ILE A 44 -3.73 -4.54 -2.54
C ILE A 44 -2.68 -3.67 -3.24
N VAL A 45 -1.53 -3.50 -2.62
CA VAL A 45 -0.46 -2.67 -3.19
C VAL A 45 0.14 -3.32 -4.43
N GLU A 46 0.29 -4.65 -4.43
CA GLU A 46 0.78 -5.37 -5.60
C GLU A 46 -0.13 -5.13 -6.80
N LYS A 47 -1.44 -5.10 -6.58
CA LYS A 47 -2.39 -4.78 -7.64
C LYS A 47 -2.23 -3.34 -8.12
N MET A 48 -1.96 -2.40 -7.22
CA MET A 48 -1.73 -1.01 -7.60
C MET A 48 -0.49 -0.88 -8.48
N VAL A 49 0.58 -1.59 -8.15
CA VAL A 49 1.79 -1.59 -8.98
C VAL A 49 1.49 -2.17 -10.36
N THR A 50 0.70 -3.24 -10.43
CA THR A 50 0.30 -3.83 -11.71
C THR A 50 -0.47 -2.82 -12.56
N LEU A 51 -1.38 -2.05 -11.97
CA LEU A 51 -2.09 -0.99 -12.67
C LEU A 51 -1.10 0.08 -13.16
N GLY A 52 -0.14 0.45 -12.32
CA GLY A 52 0.89 1.42 -12.69
C GLY A 52 1.74 0.95 -13.88
N LYS A 53 2.03 -0.34 -13.93
CA LYS A 53 2.78 -0.93 -15.03
C LYS A 53 1.99 -0.93 -16.33
N ARG A 54 0.67 -1.10 -16.26
CA ARG A 54 -0.17 -0.96 -17.46
C ARG A 54 -0.13 0.47 -17.99
N GLY A 55 -0.16 1.43 -17.09
CA GLY A 55 0.08 2.83 -17.42
C GLY A 55 -0.98 3.54 -18.24
N ASP A 56 -2.05 2.87 -18.66
CA ASP A 56 -3.08 3.50 -19.46
C ASP A 56 -4.04 4.34 -18.60
N LEU A 57 -4.87 5.13 -19.26
CA LEU A 57 -5.81 6.01 -18.56
C LEU A 57 -6.80 5.24 -17.70
N HIS A 58 -7.28 4.11 -18.19
CA HIS A 58 -8.22 3.28 -17.43
C HIS A 58 -7.58 2.75 -16.15
N ALA A 59 -6.35 2.26 -16.23
CA ALA A 59 -5.61 1.79 -15.06
C ALA A 59 -5.37 2.93 -14.07
N ARG A 60 -5.04 4.11 -14.56
CA ARG A 60 -4.82 5.28 -13.70
C ARG A 60 -6.11 5.66 -12.96
N ARG A 61 -7.25 5.62 -13.63
CA ARG A 61 -8.54 5.89 -13.00
C ARG A 61 -8.88 4.87 -11.93
N GLN A 62 -8.61 3.59 -12.19
CA GLN A 62 -8.84 2.53 -11.20
C GLN A 62 -7.97 2.74 -9.96
N ALA A 63 -6.69 3.07 -10.14
CA ALA A 63 -5.81 3.34 -9.02
C ALA A 63 -6.28 4.56 -8.23
N ALA A 64 -6.70 5.61 -8.91
CA ALA A 64 -7.16 6.84 -8.29
C ALA A 64 -8.43 6.67 -7.47
N GLU A 65 -9.25 5.66 -7.77
CA GLU A 65 -10.44 5.36 -6.98
C GLU A 65 -10.08 4.83 -5.59
N PHE A 66 -8.93 4.20 -5.45
CA PHE A 66 -8.52 3.60 -4.19
C PHE A 66 -7.49 4.44 -3.43
N ILE A 67 -6.47 4.94 -4.12
CA ILE A 67 -5.40 5.70 -3.50
C ILE A 67 -5.89 7.11 -3.15
N ARG A 68 -5.55 7.58 -1.94
CA ARG A 68 -5.92 8.93 -1.49
C ARG A 68 -5.17 9.97 -2.31
N LYS A 69 -5.81 11.10 -2.51
CA LYS A 69 -5.19 12.21 -3.22
C LYS A 69 -4.37 13.04 -2.22
N GLU A 70 -3.15 12.59 -1.99
CA GLU A 70 -2.21 13.24 -1.07
C GLU A 70 -0.92 13.57 -1.80
N ILE A 71 -0.28 14.65 -1.42
CA ILE A 71 0.98 15.07 -2.02
C ILE A 71 2.08 14.11 -1.61
N ALA A 72 2.77 13.53 -2.58
CA ALA A 72 3.89 12.62 -2.36
C ALA A 72 5.23 13.31 -2.54
N ASP A 73 5.29 14.32 -3.40
CA ASP A 73 6.52 15.05 -3.70
C ASP A 73 6.16 16.52 -3.88
N GLU A 74 6.47 17.32 -2.87
CA GLU A 74 6.14 18.75 -2.87
C GLU A 74 6.94 19.53 -3.92
N GLU A 75 8.19 19.18 -4.12
CA GLU A 75 9.06 19.86 -5.09
C GLU A 75 8.52 19.75 -6.50
N ASN A 76 8.11 18.56 -6.89
CA ASN A 76 7.61 18.29 -8.24
C ASN A 76 6.10 18.33 -8.32
N ASN A 77 5.43 18.64 -7.22
CA ASN A 77 3.98 18.73 -7.14
C ASN A 77 3.29 17.44 -7.61
N LYS A 78 3.81 16.30 -7.19
CA LYS A 78 3.24 14.99 -7.53
C LYS A 78 2.42 14.44 -6.37
N ASP A 79 1.24 13.92 -6.67
CA ASP A 79 0.44 13.21 -5.69
C ASP A 79 0.82 11.72 -5.67
N ALA A 80 0.17 10.95 -4.79
CA ALA A 80 0.49 9.53 -4.64
C ALA A 80 0.25 8.73 -5.91
N VAL A 81 -0.82 9.02 -6.66
CA VAL A 81 -1.11 8.32 -7.91
C VAL A 81 -0.03 8.61 -8.95
N GLN A 82 0.36 9.87 -9.07
CA GLN A 82 1.42 10.25 -10.00
C GLN A 82 2.75 9.59 -9.63
N LYS A 83 3.07 9.54 -8.32
CA LYS A 83 4.27 8.85 -7.87
C LYS A 83 4.24 7.37 -8.22
N LEU A 84 3.10 6.72 -8.01
CA LEU A 84 2.95 5.31 -8.34
C LEU A 84 3.24 5.06 -9.83
N PHE A 85 2.65 5.84 -10.72
CA PHE A 85 2.77 5.62 -12.16
C PHE A 85 4.10 6.11 -12.74
N ASP A 86 4.64 7.20 -12.21
CA ASP A 86 5.86 7.81 -12.76
C ASP A 86 7.15 7.24 -12.15
N ASP A 87 7.14 6.92 -10.87
CA ASP A 87 8.35 6.52 -10.16
C ASP A 87 8.38 5.06 -9.73
N ILE A 88 7.31 4.58 -9.12
CA ILE A 88 7.33 3.23 -8.51
C ILE A 88 7.15 2.14 -9.56
N ALA A 89 6.09 2.20 -10.36
CA ALA A 89 5.82 1.17 -11.34
C ALA A 89 6.95 0.97 -12.36
N PRO A 90 7.60 2.03 -12.86
CA PRO A 90 8.73 1.84 -13.78
C PRO A 90 9.89 1.04 -13.20
N ARG A 91 10.08 1.03 -11.89
CA ARG A 91 11.14 0.24 -11.25
C ARG A 91 10.92 -1.25 -11.43
N PHE A 92 9.68 -1.66 -11.68
CA PHE A 92 9.28 -3.07 -11.71
C PHE A 92 8.87 -3.56 -13.08
N GLU A 93 9.23 -2.84 -14.13
CA GLU A 93 8.84 -3.21 -15.50
C GLU A 93 9.20 -4.64 -15.85
N GLU A 94 10.38 -5.08 -15.46
CA GLU A 94 10.87 -6.41 -15.79
C GLU A 94 10.60 -7.45 -14.71
N ARG A 95 9.93 -7.04 -13.64
CA ARG A 95 9.62 -7.93 -12.53
C ARG A 95 8.15 -8.32 -12.56
N GLN A 96 7.90 -9.62 -12.46
CA GLN A 96 6.54 -10.15 -12.56
C GLN A 96 6.02 -10.54 -11.17
N GLY A 97 5.55 -9.55 -10.41
CA GLY A 97 5.06 -9.77 -9.06
C GLY A 97 6.15 -9.66 -8.01
N GLY A 98 5.77 -9.82 -6.75
CA GLY A 98 6.71 -9.72 -5.64
C GLY A 98 7.31 -8.33 -5.50
N TYR A 99 6.49 -7.30 -5.69
CA TYR A 99 6.98 -5.91 -5.65
C TYR A 99 7.22 -5.40 -4.25
N THR A 100 6.68 -6.10 -3.25
CA THR A 100 6.84 -5.71 -1.85
C THR A 100 7.39 -6.87 -1.04
N ARG A 101 7.98 -6.54 0.11
CA ARG A 101 8.39 -7.57 1.07
C ARG A 101 7.99 -7.14 2.47
N ILE A 102 7.80 -8.13 3.34
CA ILE A 102 7.40 -7.92 4.72
C ILE A 102 8.52 -8.43 5.61
N LEU A 103 9.02 -7.55 6.48
CA LEU A 103 10.08 -7.86 7.43
C LEU A 103 9.50 -7.77 8.83
N LYS A 104 9.57 -8.87 9.59
CA LYS A 104 9.07 -8.87 10.97
C LYS A 104 9.96 -8.01 11.85
N ALA A 105 9.34 -7.15 12.65
CA ALA A 105 10.05 -6.20 13.50
C ALA A 105 9.93 -6.50 15.00
N GLY A 106 9.28 -7.60 15.36
CA GLY A 106 9.14 -8.00 16.75
C GLY A 106 7.86 -7.47 17.40
N PRO A 107 7.62 -7.82 18.67
CA PRO A 107 6.40 -7.40 19.35
C PRO A 107 6.40 -5.92 19.72
N ARG A 108 5.22 -5.31 19.64
CA ARG A 108 5.03 -3.93 20.06
C ARG A 108 4.98 -3.85 21.58
N ARG A 109 5.56 -2.79 22.12
CA ARG A 109 5.47 -2.51 23.54
C ARG A 109 4.03 -2.28 23.96
N GLY A 110 3.64 -2.86 25.07
CA GLY A 110 2.33 -2.64 25.67
C GLY A 110 1.33 -3.73 25.37
N ASP A 111 1.09 -4.07 24.10
CA ASP A 111 0.08 -5.07 23.75
C ASP A 111 0.66 -6.31 23.07
N ALA A 112 1.97 -6.37 22.92
CA ALA A 112 2.68 -7.50 22.30
C ALA A 112 2.23 -7.82 20.86
N ALA A 113 1.53 -6.91 20.19
CA ALA A 113 1.18 -7.12 18.79
C ALA A 113 2.45 -7.26 17.95
N GLU A 114 2.47 -8.22 17.05
CA GLU A 114 3.62 -8.41 16.18
C GLU A 114 3.68 -7.33 15.11
N LEU A 115 4.78 -6.62 15.07
CA LEU A 115 5.02 -5.54 14.10
C LEU A 115 5.77 -6.06 12.88
N ALA A 116 5.58 -5.38 11.78
CA ALA A 116 6.28 -5.66 10.54
C ALA A 116 6.52 -4.37 9.77
N ILE A 117 7.53 -4.40 8.94
CA ILE A 117 7.77 -3.34 7.97
C ILE A 117 7.40 -3.93 6.62
N ILE A 118 6.55 -3.23 5.88
CA ILE A 118 6.27 -3.56 4.49
C ILE A 118 6.92 -2.48 3.63
N GLU A 119 7.62 -2.91 2.59
CA GLU A 119 8.35 -1.98 1.75
C GLU A 119 8.41 -2.49 0.30
N PHE A 120 8.64 -1.57 -0.63
CA PHE A 120 8.92 -1.96 -2.01
C PHE A 120 10.34 -2.52 -2.09
N VAL A 121 10.51 -3.56 -2.86
CA VAL A 121 11.84 -4.19 -3.03
C VAL A 121 12.75 -3.37 -3.93
#